data_617460f2392ebdd23990a75575c20c40
#
_entry.id   617460f2392ebdd23990a75575c20c40
#
_cell.length_a   1.000
_cell.length_b   1.000
_cell.length_c   1.000
_cell.angle_alpha   90.00
_cell.angle_beta   90.00
_cell.angle_gamma   90.00
#
_symmetry.space_group_name_H-M   'P 1'
#
loop_
_entity.id
_entity.type
_entity.pdbx_description
1 polymer ?
#
loop_
_entity_poly.entity_id
_entity_poly.type
_entity_poly.pdbx_seq_one_letter_code
_entity_poly.pdbx_strand_id
1 'polypeptide(L)'
;MFTRRRYSLPLPSRTLHLGERTLIMGILNVTPDSFYTGGRFPDAPLAIERAFELEKAGADIIDIGGESTRPGADPISADEEIGRILPVLEGLHGKLRIPISLDTQKVAVAEVGLRNGVRIINDVSGLRTDPLLAQLVKSRGAALILMHMRGAPRSMHKGPFAHDVIRDIVQGLRASIGVARRVGISKSKLLVDPGIGFGKNYKQNFQVLARLPELARLGCPLVVGPSRKTFIGWALGGKGQVWPVEKREWGTAAAITTAILNGAHIVRVHDVTEMKQVAHIADSILSAVRRA
;
A
#
# COMPACT_ATOMS: atom_id res chain seq x y z
N MET A 1 -8.21 -16.29 -17.90
CA MET A 1 -7.97 -14.98 -17.25
C MET A 1 -8.78 -14.92 -15.96
N PHE A 2 -8.25 -14.31 -14.90
CA PHE A 2 -8.89 -14.33 -13.58
C PHE A 2 -10.03 -13.30 -13.50
N THR A 3 -11.23 -13.71 -13.06
CA THR A 3 -12.35 -12.79 -12.84
C THR A 3 -12.18 -12.12 -11.48
N ARG A 4 -11.91 -10.80 -11.47
CA ARG A 4 -11.78 -10.01 -10.25
C ARG A 4 -13.13 -9.92 -9.52
N ARG A 5 -13.15 -10.36 -8.26
CA ARG A 5 -14.34 -10.33 -7.40
C ARG A 5 -14.66 -8.87 -7.04
N ARG A 6 -15.96 -8.54 -6.94
CA ARG A 6 -16.42 -7.22 -6.47
C ARG A 6 -16.52 -7.20 -4.96
N TYR A 7 -16.15 -6.06 -4.36
CA TYR A 7 -16.29 -5.80 -2.93
C TYR A 7 -16.80 -4.38 -2.70
N SER A 8 -17.51 -4.20 -1.58
CA SER A 8 -17.85 -2.88 -1.03
C SER A 8 -17.02 -2.67 0.22
N LEU A 9 -16.22 -1.60 0.25
CA LEU A 9 -15.41 -1.19 1.38
C LEU A 9 -16.08 0.01 2.06
N PRO A 10 -16.84 -0.21 3.17
CA PRO A 10 -17.50 0.89 3.87
C PRO A 10 -16.48 1.69 4.68
N LEU A 11 -16.36 2.97 4.40
CA LEU A 11 -15.62 3.96 5.19
C LEU A 11 -16.61 4.85 5.95
N PRO A 12 -16.21 5.57 7.01
CA PRO A 12 -17.10 6.43 7.79
C PRO A 12 -17.87 7.48 6.97
N SER A 13 -17.29 7.95 5.86
CA SER A 13 -17.89 9.02 5.03
C SER A 13 -18.43 8.56 3.67
N ARG A 14 -18.05 7.35 3.21
CA ARG A 14 -18.43 6.81 1.90
C ARG A 14 -18.16 5.31 1.80
N THR A 15 -18.65 4.69 0.74
CA THR A 15 -18.28 3.33 0.37
C THR A 15 -17.43 3.36 -0.89
N LEU A 16 -16.28 2.65 -0.89
CA LEU A 16 -15.50 2.41 -2.10
C LEU A 16 -15.96 1.09 -2.74
N HIS A 17 -16.27 1.14 -4.04
CA HIS A 17 -16.61 -0.03 -4.82
C HIS A 17 -15.35 -0.56 -5.52
N LEU A 18 -14.96 -1.80 -5.18
CA LEU A 18 -13.74 -2.43 -5.64
C LEU A 18 -14.07 -3.57 -6.62
N GLY A 19 -13.26 -3.72 -7.67
CA GLY A 19 -13.36 -4.83 -8.61
C GLY A 19 -14.10 -4.51 -9.91
N GLU A 20 -14.77 -3.38 -10.03
CA GLU A 20 -15.32 -2.88 -11.31
C GLU A 20 -14.20 -2.31 -12.17
N ARG A 21 -13.39 -1.45 -11.58
CA ARG A 21 -12.12 -0.95 -12.11
C ARG A 21 -11.02 -1.06 -11.06
N THR A 22 -9.80 -0.84 -11.46
CA THR A 22 -8.67 -0.69 -10.55
C THR A 22 -8.70 0.69 -9.91
N LEU A 23 -8.54 0.76 -8.58
CA LEU A 23 -8.36 2.03 -7.89
C LEU A 23 -6.85 2.35 -7.79
N ILE A 24 -6.54 3.63 -7.89
CA ILE A 24 -5.17 4.16 -7.79
C ILE A 24 -4.96 4.74 -6.39
N MET A 25 -4.01 4.19 -5.65
CA MET A 25 -3.56 4.71 -4.36
C MET A 25 -2.23 5.45 -4.58
N GLY A 26 -2.28 6.77 -4.54
CA GLY A 26 -1.12 7.64 -4.70
C GLY A 26 -0.29 7.71 -3.42
N ILE A 27 1.02 7.52 -3.54
CA ILE A 27 1.98 7.55 -2.42
C ILE A 27 2.39 8.99 -2.13
N LEU A 28 2.23 9.40 -0.87
CA LEU A 28 2.73 10.66 -0.35
C LEU A 28 3.66 10.39 0.84
N ASN A 29 4.96 10.27 0.58
CA ASN A 29 5.95 10.12 1.63
C ASN A 29 6.29 11.48 2.25
N VAL A 30 6.01 11.65 3.53
CA VAL A 30 6.34 12.86 4.31
C VAL A 30 7.62 12.58 5.11
N THR A 31 8.70 12.30 4.38
CA THR A 31 10.02 12.02 4.94
C THR A 31 11.00 13.11 4.53
N PRO A 32 12.10 13.35 5.31
CA PRO A 32 13.10 14.36 4.98
C PRO A 32 13.62 14.26 3.54
N ASP A 33 13.85 13.05 3.05
CA ASP A 33 14.36 12.81 1.69
C ASP A 33 13.36 13.21 0.58
N SER A 34 12.07 13.40 0.92
CA SER A 34 11.00 13.67 -0.06
C SER A 34 10.68 15.17 -0.18
N PHE A 35 10.78 15.94 0.92
CA PHE A 35 10.39 17.35 0.99
C PHE A 35 11.37 18.14 1.88
N TYR A 36 12.67 18.05 1.61
CA TYR A 36 13.69 18.71 2.44
C TYR A 36 13.98 20.12 1.96
N THR A 37 13.76 21.12 2.82
CA THR A 37 14.09 22.54 2.58
C THR A 37 15.07 23.07 3.64
N GLY A 38 15.83 22.18 4.32
CA GLY A 38 16.83 22.55 5.34
C GLY A 38 16.32 22.56 6.78
N GLY A 39 15.04 22.25 7.03
CA GLY A 39 14.43 22.16 8.36
C GLY A 39 14.53 20.77 9.00
N ARG A 40 14.14 20.69 10.29
CA ARG A 40 14.09 19.42 11.04
C ARG A 40 12.97 18.49 10.54
N PHE A 41 11.91 19.05 9.96
CA PHE A 41 10.74 18.33 9.44
C PHE A 41 10.57 18.63 7.95
N PRO A 42 9.90 17.71 7.19
CA PRO A 42 9.52 17.95 5.81
C PRO A 42 8.67 19.20 5.66
N ASP A 43 8.74 19.83 4.48
CA ASP A 43 7.94 21.00 4.15
C ASP A 43 6.46 20.60 3.99
N ALA A 44 5.65 20.90 4.99
CA ALA A 44 4.22 20.55 4.98
C ALA A 44 3.44 21.23 3.84
N PRO A 45 3.64 22.52 3.50
CA PRO A 45 3.03 23.14 2.33
C PRO A 45 3.28 22.37 1.03
N LEU A 46 4.52 21.96 0.75
CA LEU A 46 4.85 21.18 -0.45
C LEU A 46 4.17 19.80 -0.45
N ALA A 47 4.11 19.15 0.71
CA ALA A 47 3.41 17.87 0.83
C ALA A 47 1.89 18.02 0.61
N ILE A 48 1.28 19.10 1.10
CA ILE A 48 -0.13 19.44 0.90
C ILE A 48 -0.40 19.69 -0.58
N GLU A 49 0.43 20.51 -1.23
CA GLU A 49 0.32 20.77 -2.68
C GLU A 49 0.42 19.46 -3.47
N ARG A 50 1.40 18.61 -3.14
CA ARG A 50 1.55 17.30 -3.77
C ARG A 50 0.34 16.39 -3.59
N ALA A 51 -0.34 16.44 -2.45
CA ALA A 51 -1.57 15.69 -2.23
C ALA A 51 -2.69 16.13 -3.20
N PHE A 52 -2.86 17.44 -3.42
CA PHE A 52 -3.82 17.96 -4.40
C PHE A 52 -3.44 17.61 -5.84
N GLU A 53 -2.14 17.62 -6.17
CA GLU A 53 -1.68 17.17 -7.49
C GLU A 53 -2.01 15.69 -7.73
N LEU A 54 -1.80 14.81 -6.73
CA LEU A 54 -2.14 13.39 -6.82
C LEU A 54 -3.65 13.20 -7.01
N GLU A 55 -4.49 13.95 -6.28
CA GLU A 55 -5.94 13.94 -6.49
C GLU A 55 -6.31 14.39 -7.90
N LYS A 56 -5.76 15.51 -8.36
CA LYS A 56 -5.97 16.05 -9.73
C LYS A 56 -5.51 15.09 -10.82
N ALA A 57 -4.40 14.39 -10.60
CA ALA A 57 -3.89 13.34 -11.49
C ALA A 57 -4.82 12.12 -11.54
N GLY A 58 -5.75 11.99 -10.59
CA GLY A 58 -6.79 10.98 -10.53
C GLY A 58 -6.49 9.80 -9.63
N ALA A 59 -5.77 10.04 -8.54
CA ALA A 59 -5.75 9.11 -7.42
C ALA A 59 -7.17 8.93 -6.86
N ASP A 60 -7.48 7.73 -6.41
CA ASP A 60 -8.72 7.38 -5.71
C ASP A 60 -8.54 7.39 -4.19
N ILE A 61 -7.30 7.24 -3.73
CA ILE A 61 -6.88 7.22 -2.33
C ILE A 61 -5.51 7.90 -2.28
N ILE A 62 -5.21 8.68 -1.25
CA ILE A 62 -3.85 9.14 -0.95
C ILE A 62 -3.35 8.37 0.26
N ASP A 63 -2.17 7.75 0.14
CA ASP A 63 -1.52 7.00 1.22
C ASP A 63 -0.34 7.80 1.77
N ILE A 64 -0.51 8.36 2.97
CA ILE A 64 0.46 9.23 3.63
C ILE A 64 1.34 8.39 4.55
N GLY A 65 2.66 8.54 4.46
CA GLY A 65 3.61 7.86 5.33
C GLY A 65 4.66 8.82 5.88
N GLY A 66 4.83 8.86 7.21
CA GLY A 66 5.85 9.66 7.91
C GLY A 66 7.15 8.92 8.19
N GLU A 67 7.13 7.60 8.14
CA GLU A 67 8.28 6.71 8.35
C GLU A 67 8.71 6.04 7.05
N SER A 68 10.02 5.98 6.81
CA SER A 68 10.55 5.22 5.66
C SER A 68 10.55 3.72 5.97
N THR A 69 9.83 2.95 5.15
CA THR A 69 9.85 1.47 5.22
C THR A 69 10.83 0.86 4.21
N ARG A 70 11.72 1.68 3.62
CA ARG A 70 12.76 1.21 2.68
C ARG A 70 13.74 0.27 3.39
N PRO A 71 14.38 -0.64 2.64
CA PRO A 71 15.43 -1.50 3.17
C PRO A 71 16.53 -0.69 3.87
N GLY A 72 16.82 -1.06 5.13
CA GLY A 72 17.89 -0.39 5.90
C GLY A 72 17.49 0.91 6.57
N ALA A 73 16.26 1.40 6.41
CA ALA A 73 15.80 2.57 7.14
C ALA A 73 15.75 2.32 8.65
N ASP A 74 16.20 3.31 9.41
CA ASP A 74 16.06 3.29 10.86
C ASP A 74 14.63 3.64 11.27
N PRO A 75 14.09 2.94 12.28
CA PRO A 75 12.78 3.29 12.83
C PRO A 75 12.87 4.64 13.55
N ILE A 76 11.80 5.42 13.45
CA ILE A 76 11.65 6.69 14.16
C ILE A 76 10.64 6.55 15.31
N SER A 77 10.68 7.48 16.27
CA SER A 77 9.70 7.51 17.35
C SER A 77 8.29 7.86 16.85
N ALA A 78 7.26 7.53 17.64
CA ALA A 78 5.89 7.93 17.31
C ALA A 78 5.75 9.47 17.27
N ASP A 79 6.37 10.17 18.20
CA ASP A 79 6.33 11.64 18.26
C ASP A 79 6.98 12.27 17.02
N GLU A 80 8.08 11.71 16.54
CA GLU A 80 8.72 12.18 15.32
C GLU A 80 7.84 11.93 14.08
N GLU A 81 7.22 10.74 13.98
CA GLU A 81 6.31 10.43 12.89
C GLU A 81 5.08 11.34 12.93
N ILE A 82 4.49 11.58 14.11
CA ILE A 82 3.39 12.53 14.30
C ILE A 82 3.81 13.93 13.87
N GLY A 83 4.98 14.40 14.31
CA GLY A 83 5.49 15.73 13.95
C GLY A 83 5.61 15.93 12.43
N ARG A 84 5.89 14.87 11.68
CA ARG A 84 5.94 14.92 10.21
C ARG A 84 4.57 14.96 9.56
N ILE A 85 3.63 14.10 10.00
CA ILE A 85 2.35 13.92 9.31
C ILE A 85 1.26 14.89 9.76
N LEU A 86 1.27 15.32 11.04
CA LEU A 86 0.16 16.12 11.60
C LEU A 86 -0.06 17.43 10.84
N PRO A 87 0.96 18.27 10.55
CA PRO A 87 0.76 19.50 9.79
C PRO A 87 0.15 19.27 8.40
N VAL A 88 0.52 18.15 7.76
CA VAL A 88 -0.02 17.77 6.44
C VAL A 88 -1.47 17.35 6.56
N LEU A 89 -1.82 16.52 7.55
CA LEU A 89 -3.19 16.07 7.78
C LEU A 89 -4.13 17.23 8.13
N GLU A 90 -3.69 18.18 8.97
CA GLU A 90 -4.46 19.39 9.30
C GLU A 90 -4.68 20.26 8.05
N GLY A 91 -3.64 20.43 7.23
CA GLY A 91 -3.73 21.18 5.98
C GLY A 91 -4.67 20.57 4.94
N LEU A 92 -4.83 19.24 4.96
CA LEU A 92 -5.70 18.47 4.05
C LEU A 92 -7.12 18.24 4.60
N HIS A 93 -7.34 18.43 5.90
CA HIS A 93 -8.61 18.10 6.56
C HIS A 93 -9.80 18.79 5.88
N GLY A 94 -10.77 18.00 5.43
CA GLY A 94 -11.98 18.48 4.77
C GLY A 94 -11.78 19.08 3.37
N LYS A 95 -10.57 19.13 2.84
CA LYS A 95 -10.27 19.74 1.53
C LYS A 95 -10.13 18.71 0.41
N LEU A 96 -9.67 17.48 0.70
CA LEU A 96 -9.62 16.41 -0.28
C LEU A 96 -11.00 15.76 -0.47
N ARG A 97 -11.32 15.42 -1.73
CA ARG A 97 -12.55 14.69 -2.09
C ARG A 97 -12.38 13.18 -2.00
N ILE A 98 -11.14 12.70 -1.99
CA ILE A 98 -10.79 11.28 -1.91
C ILE A 98 -10.35 10.93 -0.48
N PRO A 99 -10.49 9.66 -0.03
CA PRO A 99 -10.09 9.25 1.30
C PRO A 99 -8.57 9.25 1.46
N ILE A 100 -8.14 9.55 2.70
CA ILE A 100 -6.75 9.43 3.14
C ILE A 100 -6.56 8.08 3.81
N SER A 101 -5.50 7.39 3.38
CA SER A 101 -4.87 6.24 4.04
C SER A 101 -3.62 6.71 4.77
N LEU A 102 -3.32 6.13 5.92
CA LEU A 102 -2.12 6.41 6.69
C LEU A 102 -1.27 5.14 6.80
N ASP A 103 -0.05 5.20 6.23
CA ASP A 103 0.96 4.13 6.29
C ASP A 103 1.69 4.21 7.63
N THR A 104 1.22 3.46 8.62
CA THR A 104 1.82 3.37 9.95
C THR A 104 1.47 2.06 10.65
N GLN A 105 2.36 1.61 11.52
CA GLN A 105 2.18 0.45 12.39
C GLN A 105 2.07 0.83 13.88
N LYS A 106 2.08 2.13 14.19
CA LYS A 106 2.07 2.67 15.56
C LYS A 106 0.67 3.18 15.94
N VAL A 107 0.14 2.71 17.07
CA VAL A 107 -1.20 3.11 17.56
C VAL A 107 -1.31 4.61 17.79
N ALA A 108 -0.31 5.25 18.42
CA ALA A 108 -0.33 6.67 18.70
C ALA A 108 -0.42 7.51 17.40
N VAL A 109 0.34 7.13 16.37
CA VAL A 109 0.33 7.78 15.06
C VAL A 109 -1.02 7.59 14.36
N ALA A 110 -1.54 6.36 14.38
CA ALA A 110 -2.84 6.04 13.81
C ALA A 110 -3.99 6.79 14.50
N GLU A 111 -3.91 6.97 15.83
CA GLU A 111 -4.92 7.71 16.59
C GLU A 111 -4.98 9.19 16.16
N VAL A 112 -3.82 9.84 16.05
CA VAL A 112 -3.72 11.21 15.55
C VAL A 112 -4.27 11.29 14.12
N GLY A 113 -3.88 10.38 13.25
CA GLY A 113 -4.38 10.33 11.87
C GLY A 113 -5.90 10.20 11.78
N LEU A 114 -6.49 9.26 12.53
CA LEU A 114 -7.93 9.01 12.52
C LEU A 114 -8.75 10.19 13.08
N ARG A 115 -8.21 10.95 14.04
CA ARG A 115 -8.80 12.21 14.51
C ARG A 115 -8.76 13.31 13.44
N ASN A 116 -7.74 13.31 12.58
CA ASN A 116 -7.52 14.29 11.53
C ASN A 116 -7.99 13.84 10.13
N GLY A 117 -9.00 12.99 10.07
CA GLY A 117 -9.68 12.70 8.80
C GLY A 117 -9.20 11.48 8.02
N VAL A 118 -8.19 10.76 8.50
CA VAL A 118 -7.80 9.46 7.94
C VAL A 118 -8.96 8.46 8.06
N ARG A 119 -9.16 7.64 7.02
CA ARG A 119 -10.25 6.65 6.95
C ARG A 119 -9.77 5.22 6.72
N ILE A 120 -8.51 5.05 6.37
CA ILE A 120 -7.86 3.75 6.11
C ILE A 120 -6.53 3.75 6.87
N ILE A 121 -6.23 2.68 7.59
CA ILE A 121 -4.89 2.43 8.12
C ILE A 121 -4.23 1.38 7.25
N ASN A 122 -3.01 1.70 6.76
CA ASN A 122 -2.18 0.79 6.00
C ASN A 122 -1.05 0.28 6.92
N ASP A 123 -1.25 -0.91 7.49
CA ASP A 123 -0.30 -1.49 8.44
C ASP A 123 0.63 -2.49 7.74
N VAL A 124 1.85 -2.05 7.47
CA VAL A 124 2.90 -2.86 6.85
C VAL A 124 3.35 -4.04 7.72
N SER A 125 3.07 -4.00 9.02
CA SER A 125 3.38 -5.10 9.94
C SER A 125 2.31 -6.21 9.93
N GLY A 126 1.08 -5.90 9.47
CA GLY A 126 -0.06 -6.83 9.55
C GLY A 126 -0.45 -7.18 10.99
N LEU A 127 -0.52 -6.18 11.87
CA LEU A 127 -0.84 -6.28 13.30
C LEU A 127 0.18 -7.08 14.13
N ARG A 128 1.43 -7.17 13.66
CA ARG A 128 2.50 -7.88 14.39
C ARG A 128 3.27 -6.96 15.33
N THR A 129 3.34 -5.67 15.04
CA THR A 129 4.06 -4.68 15.84
C THR A 129 3.24 -4.24 17.04
N ASP A 130 1.98 -3.86 16.80
CA ASP A 130 1.10 -3.40 17.87
C ASP A 130 -0.34 -3.93 17.68
N PRO A 131 -0.74 -4.98 18.42
CA PRO A 131 -2.09 -5.56 18.34
C PRO A 131 -3.20 -4.58 18.74
N LEU A 132 -2.91 -3.54 19.54
CA LEU A 132 -3.89 -2.52 19.95
C LEU A 132 -4.37 -1.68 18.77
N LEU A 133 -3.59 -1.61 17.69
CA LEU A 133 -3.97 -0.94 16.45
C LEU A 133 -5.32 -1.45 15.91
N ALA A 134 -5.57 -2.75 16.00
CA ALA A 134 -6.84 -3.33 15.58
C ALA A 134 -8.04 -2.82 16.40
N GLN A 135 -7.86 -2.65 17.72
CA GLN A 135 -8.92 -2.12 18.60
C GLN A 135 -9.24 -0.66 18.26
N LEU A 136 -8.21 0.15 18.03
CA LEU A 136 -8.35 1.54 17.61
C LEU A 136 -9.08 1.64 16.26
N VAL A 137 -8.65 0.88 15.24
CA VAL A 137 -9.29 0.86 13.91
C VAL A 137 -10.77 0.48 14.01
N LYS A 138 -11.09 -0.54 14.82
CA LYS A 138 -12.49 -0.93 15.09
C LYS A 138 -13.29 0.21 15.71
N SER A 139 -12.79 0.84 16.78
CA SER A 139 -13.50 1.89 17.52
C SER A 139 -13.80 3.12 16.65
N ARG A 140 -12.92 3.43 15.70
CA ARG A 140 -13.05 4.54 14.76
C ARG A 140 -13.81 4.16 13.48
N GLY A 141 -14.16 2.89 13.30
CA GLY A 141 -14.86 2.41 12.11
C GLY A 141 -14.06 2.55 10.81
N ALA A 142 -12.74 2.67 10.89
CA ALA A 142 -11.86 2.77 9.73
C ALA A 142 -11.70 1.42 9.01
N ALA A 143 -11.17 1.45 7.78
CA ALA A 143 -10.71 0.26 7.07
C ALA A 143 -9.25 -0.03 7.42
N LEU A 144 -8.81 -1.28 7.21
CA LEU A 144 -7.47 -1.74 7.54
C LEU A 144 -6.87 -2.53 6.39
N ILE A 145 -5.72 -2.09 5.91
CA ILE A 145 -4.88 -2.85 4.99
C ILE A 145 -3.86 -3.62 5.83
N LEU A 146 -3.85 -4.93 5.65
CA LEU A 146 -2.94 -5.86 6.32
C LEU A 146 -1.88 -6.31 5.33
N MET A 147 -0.62 -5.88 5.50
CA MET A 147 0.45 -6.30 4.63
C MET A 147 1.23 -7.49 5.21
N HIS A 148 1.66 -8.38 4.32
CA HIS A 148 2.60 -9.45 4.66
C HIS A 148 4.04 -8.99 4.52
N MET A 149 4.78 -9.04 5.61
CA MET A 149 6.23 -8.84 5.65
C MET A 149 6.89 -10.02 6.36
N ARG A 150 8.02 -10.52 5.85
CA ARG A 150 8.87 -11.50 6.52
C ARG A 150 10.09 -10.80 7.12
N GLY A 151 10.31 -11.01 8.43
CA GLY A 151 11.35 -10.28 9.16
C GLY A 151 10.95 -8.84 9.53
N ALA A 152 11.93 -8.00 9.76
CA ALA A 152 11.77 -6.57 10.03
C ALA A 152 12.44 -5.75 8.91
N PRO A 153 12.10 -4.46 8.71
CA PRO A 153 12.67 -3.63 7.63
C PRO A 153 14.21 -3.66 7.57
N ARG A 154 14.90 -3.63 8.72
CA ARG A 154 16.39 -3.69 8.80
C ARG A 154 16.98 -5.03 8.34
N SER A 155 16.28 -6.15 8.50
CA SER A 155 16.82 -7.50 8.28
C SER A 155 16.12 -8.30 7.19
N MET A 156 14.99 -7.84 6.69
CA MET A 156 14.12 -8.59 5.78
C MET A 156 14.78 -9.04 4.47
N HIS A 157 15.88 -8.40 4.05
CA HIS A 157 16.63 -8.77 2.84
C HIS A 157 17.79 -9.76 3.07
N LYS A 158 18.09 -10.09 4.34
CA LYS A 158 19.18 -10.99 4.69
C LYS A 158 18.75 -12.47 4.73
N GLY A 159 17.43 -12.73 4.60
CA GLY A 159 16.88 -14.09 4.72
C GLY A 159 16.81 -14.59 6.17
N PRO A 160 16.51 -15.86 6.39
CA PRO A 160 16.15 -16.83 5.36
C PRO A 160 14.83 -16.50 4.66
N PHE A 161 14.80 -16.68 3.33
CA PHE A 161 13.58 -16.50 2.54
C PHE A 161 12.67 -17.73 2.64
N ALA A 162 11.37 -17.55 2.41
CA ALA A 162 10.42 -18.65 2.42
C ALA A 162 10.70 -19.65 1.28
N HIS A 163 10.51 -20.95 1.53
CA HIS A 163 10.61 -21.96 0.47
C HIS A 163 9.47 -21.80 -0.55
N ASP A 164 8.22 -21.67 -0.09
CA ASP A 164 7.04 -21.29 -0.91
C ASP A 164 6.52 -19.94 -0.43
N VAL A 165 6.82 -18.89 -1.21
CA VAL A 165 6.46 -17.51 -0.87
C VAL A 165 4.95 -17.30 -0.81
N ILE A 166 4.16 -17.98 -1.64
CA ILE A 166 2.69 -17.81 -1.63
C ILE A 166 2.08 -18.47 -0.40
N ARG A 167 2.58 -19.65 -0.01
CA ARG A 167 2.14 -20.31 1.22
C ARG A 167 2.44 -19.47 2.45
N ASP A 168 3.64 -18.90 2.52
CA ASP A 168 4.08 -17.99 3.60
C ASP A 168 3.17 -16.75 3.69
N ILE A 169 2.91 -16.06 2.56
CA ILE A 169 2.01 -14.91 2.48
C ILE A 169 0.60 -15.27 2.96
N VAL A 170 0.04 -16.36 2.48
CA VAL A 170 -1.32 -16.76 2.83
C VAL A 170 -1.43 -17.12 4.31
N GLN A 171 -0.46 -17.80 4.88
CA GLN A 171 -0.44 -18.12 6.31
C GLN A 171 -0.34 -16.84 7.16
N GLY A 172 0.60 -15.95 6.83
CA GLY A 172 0.77 -14.68 7.54
C GLY A 172 -0.48 -13.80 7.48
N LEU A 173 -1.05 -13.59 6.28
CA LEU A 173 -2.26 -12.78 6.12
C LEU A 173 -3.49 -13.40 6.78
N ARG A 174 -3.63 -14.74 6.79
CA ARG A 174 -4.69 -15.41 7.55
C ARG A 174 -4.57 -15.16 9.06
N ALA A 175 -3.36 -15.19 9.59
CA ALA A 175 -3.11 -14.88 10.99
C ALA A 175 -3.51 -13.43 11.30
N SER A 176 -3.09 -12.45 10.47
CA SER A 176 -3.43 -11.03 10.61
C SER A 176 -4.94 -10.79 10.51
N ILE A 177 -5.62 -11.40 9.53
CA ILE A 177 -7.10 -11.36 9.40
C ILE A 177 -7.74 -11.95 10.67
N GLY A 178 -7.19 -13.06 11.19
CA GLY A 178 -7.66 -13.67 12.43
C GLY A 178 -7.58 -12.73 13.64
N VAL A 179 -6.48 -11.98 13.78
CA VAL A 179 -6.32 -10.95 14.83
C VAL A 179 -7.39 -9.87 14.67
N ALA A 180 -7.51 -9.28 13.49
CA ALA A 180 -8.49 -8.23 13.21
C ALA A 180 -9.93 -8.69 13.47
N ARG A 181 -10.26 -9.93 13.07
CA ARG A 181 -11.61 -10.50 13.26
C ARG A 181 -11.93 -10.78 14.73
N ARG A 182 -10.96 -11.22 15.54
CA ARG A 182 -11.17 -11.47 16.98
C ARG A 182 -11.55 -10.21 17.75
N VAL A 183 -11.01 -9.04 17.38
CA VAL A 183 -11.41 -7.77 17.99
C VAL A 183 -12.72 -7.21 17.37
N GLY A 184 -13.31 -7.90 16.39
CA GLY A 184 -14.62 -7.59 15.81
C GLY A 184 -14.57 -6.63 14.61
N ILE A 185 -13.43 -6.46 13.92
CA ILE A 185 -13.40 -5.75 12.63
C ILE A 185 -14.13 -6.60 11.59
N SER A 186 -15.13 -6.03 10.89
CA SER A 186 -15.82 -6.72 9.81
C SER A 186 -14.86 -7.06 8.67
N LYS A 187 -15.01 -8.25 8.07
CA LYS A 187 -14.20 -8.64 6.91
C LYS A 187 -14.34 -7.68 5.72
N SER A 188 -15.49 -7.01 5.60
CA SER A 188 -15.73 -5.97 4.58
C SER A 188 -14.85 -4.72 4.74
N LYS A 189 -14.21 -4.53 5.90
CA LYS A 189 -13.29 -3.43 6.19
C LYS A 189 -11.82 -3.83 6.09
N LEU A 190 -11.53 -5.08 5.72
CA LEU A 190 -10.16 -5.60 5.59
C LEU A 190 -9.75 -5.68 4.13
N LEU A 191 -8.56 -5.17 3.85
CA LEU A 191 -7.83 -5.37 2.60
C LEU A 191 -6.52 -6.10 2.92
N VAL A 192 -5.93 -6.76 1.93
CA VAL A 192 -4.66 -7.47 2.12
C VAL A 192 -3.65 -7.09 1.05
N ASP A 193 -2.38 -6.96 1.45
CA ASP A 193 -1.26 -6.69 0.56
C ASP A 193 -0.23 -7.82 0.69
N PRO A 194 0.18 -8.47 -0.41
CA PRO A 194 1.22 -9.51 -0.39
C PRO A 194 2.59 -9.00 0.04
N GLY A 195 2.80 -7.68 0.10
CA GLY A 195 4.05 -7.05 0.51
C GLY A 195 5.21 -7.31 -0.45
N ILE A 196 5.03 -6.94 -1.73
CA ILE A 196 6.11 -6.99 -2.71
C ILE A 196 7.29 -6.17 -2.22
N GLY A 197 8.50 -6.75 -2.23
CA GLY A 197 9.72 -6.11 -1.75
C GLY A 197 9.96 -6.23 -0.24
N PHE A 198 9.05 -6.81 0.54
CA PHE A 198 9.17 -6.94 1.98
C PHE A 198 9.48 -8.39 2.40
N GLY A 199 10.75 -8.67 2.69
CA GLY A 199 11.21 -10.01 3.10
C GLY A 199 11.09 -11.09 2.04
N LYS A 200 11.21 -10.70 0.77
CA LYS A 200 11.17 -11.55 -0.41
C LYS A 200 12.42 -11.29 -1.26
N ASN A 201 13.05 -12.33 -1.80
CA ASN A 201 14.12 -12.16 -2.76
C ASN A 201 13.58 -11.68 -4.11
N TYR A 202 14.48 -11.32 -5.03
CA TYR A 202 14.08 -10.74 -6.31
C TYR A 202 13.16 -11.67 -7.11
N LYS A 203 13.49 -12.97 -7.20
CA LYS A 203 12.68 -13.98 -7.91
C LYS A 203 11.31 -14.18 -7.27
N GLN A 204 11.24 -14.17 -5.95
CA GLN A 204 9.98 -14.33 -5.22
C GLN A 204 9.00 -13.19 -5.48
N ASN A 205 9.48 -11.96 -5.71
CA ASN A 205 8.59 -10.85 -6.07
C ASN A 205 7.88 -11.09 -7.41
N PHE A 206 8.56 -11.68 -8.40
CA PHE A 206 7.93 -12.10 -9.66
C PHE A 206 6.98 -13.27 -9.47
N GLN A 207 7.33 -14.24 -8.60
CA GLN A 207 6.43 -15.35 -8.25
C GLN A 207 5.14 -14.84 -7.62
N VAL A 208 5.21 -13.82 -6.75
CA VAL A 208 4.03 -13.19 -6.14
C VAL A 208 3.14 -12.57 -7.20
N LEU A 209 3.69 -11.80 -8.15
CA LEU A 209 2.91 -11.22 -9.24
C LEU A 209 2.27 -12.28 -10.12
N ALA A 210 3.00 -13.32 -10.49
CA ALA A 210 2.51 -14.41 -11.36
C ALA A 210 1.41 -15.25 -10.68
N ARG A 211 1.54 -15.49 -9.36
CA ARG A 211 0.64 -16.34 -8.56
C ARG A 211 -0.32 -15.53 -7.68
N LEU A 212 -0.50 -14.24 -7.96
CA LEU A 212 -1.41 -13.35 -7.22
C LEU A 212 -2.85 -13.89 -7.12
N PRO A 213 -3.42 -14.56 -8.17
CA PRO A 213 -4.76 -15.13 -8.09
C PRO A 213 -4.98 -16.10 -6.93
N GLU A 214 -3.93 -16.78 -6.46
CA GLU A 214 -4.02 -17.72 -5.34
C GLU A 214 -4.40 -17.03 -4.01
N LEU A 215 -4.16 -15.70 -3.90
CA LEU A 215 -4.54 -14.91 -2.73
C LEU A 215 -6.04 -14.62 -2.66
N ALA A 216 -6.79 -14.81 -3.74
CA ALA A 216 -8.26 -14.66 -3.75
C ALA A 216 -8.96 -15.56 -2.72
N ARG A 217 -8.33 -16.68 -2.32
CA ARG A 217 -8.81 -17.57 -1.23
C ARG A 217 -8.86 -16.91 0.16
N LEU A 218 -8.21 -15.75 0.35
CA LEU A 218 -8.33 -14.95 1.58
C LEU A 218 -9.71 -14.27 1.67
N GLY A 219 -10.36 -14.04 0.52
CA GLY A 219 -11.68 -13.42 0.43
C GLY A 219 -11.69 -11.96 0.88
N CYS A 220 -10.58 -11.25 0.69
CA CYS A 220 -10.40 -9.81 0.88
C CYS A 220 -9.93 -9.17 -0.42
N PRO A 221 -10.21 -7.87 -0.65
CA PRO A 221 -9.64 -7.14 -1.78
C PRO A 221 -8.11 -7.06 -1.66
N LEU A 222 -7.43 -7.10 -2.82
CA LEU A 222 -5.97 -7.06 -2.91
C LEU A 222 -5.48 -5.64 -3.19
N VAL A 223 -4.55 -5.16 -2.36
CA VAL A 223 -3.71 -3.99 -2.60
C VAL A 223 -2.34 -4.48 -3.05
N VAL A 224 -1.76 -3.88 -4.08
CA VAL A 224 -0.45 -4.30 -4.61
C VAL A 224 0.40 -3.08 -4.93
N GLY A 225 1.58 -2.96 -4.30
CA GLY A 225 2.49 -1.83 -4.45
C GLY A 225 3.85 -2.23 -5.06
N PRO A 226 3.98 -2.48 -6.38
CA PRO A 226 5.25 -2.81 -7.01
C PRO A 226 6.06 -1.57 -7.45
N SER A 227 5.48 -0.36 -7.36
CA SER A 227 6.00 0.87 -7.95
C SER A 227 7.44 1.18 -7.51
N ARG A 228 8.34 1.31 -8.47
CA ARG A 228 9.75 1.67 -8.35
C ARG A 228 10.60 0.74 -7.48
N LYS A 229 10.09 -0.48 -7.15
CA LYS A 229 10.76 -1.43 -6.25
C LYS A 229 12.05 -1.98 -6.85
N THR A 230 12.99 -2.35 -5.97
CA THR A 230 14.36 -2.78 -6.35
C THR A 230 14.39 -4.02 -7.22
N PHE A 231 13.43 -4.96 -7.07
CA PHE A 231 13.37 -6.16 -7.90
C PHE A 231 13.18 -5.86 -9.40
N ILE A 232 12.50 -4.74 -9.73
CA ILE A 232 12.34 -4.24 -11.10
C ILE A 232 13.69 -3.77 -11.63
N GLY A 233 14.40 -2.93 -10.84
CA GLY A 233 15.73 -2.44 -11.21
C GLY A 233 16.74 -3.57 -11.37
N TRP A 234 16.65 -4.62 -10.55
CA TRP A 234 17.47 -5.82 -10.66
C TRP A 234 17.21 -6.59 -11.97
N ALA A 235 15.94 -6.74 -12.36
CA ALA A 235 15.60 -7.44 -13.60
C ALA A 235 16.03 -6.67 -14.85
N LEU A 236 15.89 -5.34 -14.83
CA LEU A 236 16.24 -4.47 -15.95
C LEU A 236 17.76 -4.30 -16.12
N GLY A 237 18.50 -4.28 -15.01
CA GLY A 237 19.94 -4.04 -15.03
C GLY A 237 20.76 -5.22 -15.53
N GLY A 238 20.35 -6.45 -15.21
CA GLY A 238 21.10 -7.67 -15.55
C GLY A 238 22.50 -7.72 -14.90
N LYS A 239 23.18 -8.89 -14.98
CA LYS A 239 24.57 -9.07 -14.54
C LYS A 239 24.93 -8.46 -13.15
N GLY A 240 23.96 -8.44 -12.22
CA GLY A 240 24.17 -7.91 -10.86
C GLY A 240 24.05 -6.39 -10.71
N GLN A 241 23.80 -5.65 -11.78
CA GLN A 241 23.52 -4.22 -11.72
C GLN A 241 22.04 -3.99 -11.41
N VAL A 242 21.76 -3.01 -10.53
CA VAL A 242 20.39 -2.60 -10.23
C VAL A 242 20.16 -1.21 -10.84
N TRP A 243 19.22 -1.12 -11.78
CA TRP A 243 18.89 0.16 -12.37
C TRP A 243 18.39 1.17 -11.31
N PRO A 244 18.76 2.46 -11.45
CA PRO A 244 18.30 3.52 -10.56
C PRO A 244 16.78 3.70 -10.64
N VAL A 245 16.21 4.35 -9.64
CA VAL A 245 14.75 4.47 -9.45
C VAL A 245 14.07 5.10 -10.65
N GLU A 246 14.67 6.12 -11.24
CA GLU A 246 14.17 6.92 -12.36
C GLU A 246 14.00 6.11 -13.66
N LYS A 247 14.74 5.00 -13.77
CA LYS A 247 14.69 4.11 -14.94
C LYS A 247 13.75 2.92 -14.78
N ARG A 248 12.94 2.87 -13.70
CA ARG A 248 12.07 1.72 -13.38
C ARG A 248 10.61 1.92 -13.81
N GLU A 249 10.28 3.00 -14.48
CA GLU A 249 8.90 3.36 -14.82
C GLU A 249 8.21 2.29 -15.69
N TRP A 250 8.81 1.91 -16.82
CA TRP A 250 8.24 0.89 -17.71
C TRP A 250 8.16 -0.50 -17.05
N GLY A 251 9.14 -0.84 -16.24
CA GLY A 251 9.08 -2.07 -15.44
C GLY A 251 7.98 -2.00 -14.37
N THR A 252 7.73 -0.83 -13.79
CA THR A 252 6.60 -0.59 -12.89
C THR A 252 5.27 -0.76 -13.64
N ALA A 253 5.12 -0.18 -14.83
CA ALA A 253 3.93 -0.33 -15.67
C ALA A 253 3.62 -1.79 -15.99
N ALA A 254 4.64 -2.58 -16.39
CA ALA A 254 4.51 -4.01 -16.66
C ALA A 254 4.08 -4.80 -15.40
N ALA A 255 4.69 -4.50 -14.23
CA ALA A 255 4.34 -5.14 -12.97
C ALA A 255 2.92 -4.81 -12.52
N ILE A 256 2.46 -3.56 -12.69
CA ILE A 256 1.10 -3.10 -12.39
C ILE A 256 0.09 -3.76 -13.32
N THR A 257 0.34 -3.79 -14.63
CA THR A 257 -0.51 -4.50 -15.59
C THR A 257 -0.69 -5.96 -15.18
N THR A 258 0.41 -6.65 -14.87
CA THR A 258 0.37 -8.04 -14.41
C THR A 258 -0.43 -8.18 -13.12
N ALA A 259 -0.24 -7.29 -12.14
CA ALA A 259 -1.00 -7.32 -10.89
C ALA A 259 -2.51 -7.16 -11.13
N ILE A 260 -2.92 -6.23 -11.99
CA ILE A 260 -4.33 -5.97 -12.33
C ILE A 260 -4.95 -7.19 -13.01
N LEU A 261 -4.30 -7.73 -14.03
CA LEU A 261 -4.77 -8.91 -14.76
C LEU A 261 -4.86 -10.15 -13.86
N ASN A 262 -4.05 -10.19 -12.79
CA ASN A 262 -4.05 -11.25 -11.78
C ASN A 262 -4.88 -10.91 -10.53
N GLY A 263 -5.76 -9.91 -10.59
CA GLY A 263 -6.80 -9.68 -9.60
C GLY A 263 -6.54 -8.59 -8.56
N ALA A 264 -5.54 -7.73 -8.71
CA ALA A 264 -5.38 -6.56 -7.86
C ALA A 264 -6.60 -5.62 -7.96
N HIS A 265 -7.07 -5.11 -6.84
CA HIS A 265 -8.18 -4.18 -6.74
C HIS A 265 -7.70 -2.74 -6.63
N ILE A 266 -6.58 -2.55 -5.92
CA ILE A 266 -5.92 -1.27 -5.70
C ILE A 266 -4.45 -1.45 -6.05
N VAL A 267 -3.89 -0.49 -6.81
CA VAL A 267 -2.46 -0.41 -7.06
C VAL A 267 -1.89 0.83 -6.37
N ARG A 268 -0.82 0.64 -5.58
CA ARG A 268 -0.14 1.69 -4.82
C ARG A 268 1.07 2.18 -5.61
N VAL A 269 1.06 3.47 -5.99
CA VAL A 269 1.97 4.03 -7.01
C VAL A 269 2.49 5.42 -6.64
N HIS A 270 3.69 5.77 -7.17
CA HIS A 270 4.25 7.12 -7.09
C HIS A 270 3.74 8.01 -8.23
N ASP A 271 3.64 7.46 -9.45
CA ASP A 271 3.33 8.16 -10.69
C ASP A 271 1.88 7.91 -11.08
N VAL A 272 0.97 8.72 -10.48
CA VAL A 272 -0.48 8.51 -10.62
C VAL A 272 -0.95 8.72 -12.05
N THR A 273 -0.48 9.76 -12.73
CA THR A 273 -0.91 10.10 -14.09
C THR A 273 -0.66 8.96 -15.07
N GLU A 274 0.55 8.44 -15.08
CA GLU A 274 1.00 7.37 -15.97
C GLU A 274 0.35 6.03 -15.60
N MET A 275 0.33 5.71 -14.31
CA MET A 275 -0.19 4.42 -13.84
C MET A 275 -1.72 4.33 -13.91
N LYS A 276 -2.43 5.47 -13.91
CA LYS A 276 -3.86 5.52 -14.22
C LYS A 276 -4.16 5.11 -15.66
N GLN A 277 -3.34 5.54 -16.62
CA GLN A 277 -3.46 5.13 -18.02
C GLN A 277 -3.19 3.61 -18.16
N VAL A 278 -2.13 3.12 -17.52
CA VAL A 278 -1.81 1.69 -17.47
C VAL A 278 -2.97 0.88 -16.90
N ALA A 279 -3.55 1.33 -15.78
CA ALA A 279 -4.69 0.66 -15.16
C ALA A 279 -5.93 0.67 -16.06
N HIS A 280 -6.19 1.77 -16.76
CA HIS A 280 -7.31 1.87 -17.70
C HIS A 280 -7.21 0.85 -18.84
N ILE A 281 -6.03 0.68 -19.44
CA ILE A 281 -5.81 -0.31 -20.50
C ILE A 281 -5.93 -1.74 -19.94
N ALA A 282 -5.33 -2.02 -18.78
CA ALA A 282 -5.44 -3.34 -18.14
C ALA A 282 -6.90 -3.70 -17.79
N ASP A 283 -7.68 -2.76 -17.26
CA ASP A 283 -9.10 -2.96 -16.96
C ASP A 283 -9.93 -3.15 -18.26
N SER A 284 -9.59 -2.47 -19.35
CA SER A 284 -10.22 -2.66 -20.65
C SER A 284 -9.98 -4.06 -21.19
N ILE A 285 -8.76 -4.59 -21.06
CA ILE A 285 -8.43 -5.99 -21.40
C ILE A 285 -9.27 -6.97 -20.57
N LEU A 286 -9.36 -6.74 -19.23
CA LEU A 286 -10.19 -7.59 -18.37
C LEU A 286 -11.67 -7.56 -18.73
N SER A 287 -12.19 -6.41 -19.14
CA SER A 287 -13.59 -6.25 -19.51
C SER A 287 -13.93 -6.94 -20.84
N ALA A 288 -13.00 -6.98 -21.78
CA ALA A 288 -13.17 -7.65 -23.06
C ALA A 288 -13.36 -9.17 -22.90
N VAL A 289 -12.67 -9.78 -21.93
CA VAL A 289 -12.81 -11.22 -21.62
C VAL A 289 -14.16 -11.56 -20.96
N ARG A 290 -14.80 -10.60 -20.27
CA ARG A 290 -16.09 -10.83 -19.60
C ARG A 290 -17.29 -10.79 -20.57
N ARG A 291 -17.10 -10.24 -21.77
CA ARG A 291 -18.15 -10.08 -22.78
C ARG A 291 -18.15 -11.20 -23.83
N ALA A 292 -17.13 -12.04 -23.81
CA ALA A 292 -17.03 -13.24 -24.62
C ALA A 292 -17.51 -14.47 -23.82
#